data_7ca2f82490ff80cafb3c26e7d91cd6f6
#
_entry.id   7ca2f82490ff80cafb3c26e7d91cd6f6
#
_cell.length_a   1.000
_cell.length_b   1.000
_cell.length_c   1.000
_cell.angle_alpha   90.00
_cell.angle_beta   90.00
_cell.angle_gamma   90.00
#
_symmetry.space_group_name_H-M   'P 1'
#
loop_
_entity.id
_entity.type
_entity.pdbx_description
1 polymer ?
#
loop_
_entity_poly.entity_id
_entity_poly.type
_entity_poly.pdbx_seq_one_letter_code
_entity_poly.pdbx_strand_id
1 'polypeptide(L)'
;MLDVNREIAVAAGNKVKVYIDEAGFPTFYVSEVHRDENTNELSITAYDALYAAAAHYTDELNITAPYTILQFINACAGVLGVSIQAYEDDLFNLSYPTGINIEGSETIRDVLNAACEATLSVAYLNSSDVLVFKRFSNSAAADLAITKEDYFKLSSGNNRRLVKIVSATELGDNVSAETTQTGTTQYVRNNPFWELRDDIQTILDYAISAIGNLTINQFNCEWRGNAALEIGDKISLTTKDNNLVYAYVIDDVIAYKGGLEEKTQWDYKEDEQTEANPVSLGDKLKQTFAKVDKANKEIAI
;
A
#
# COMPACT_ATOMS: atom_id res chain seq x y z
N MET A 1 3.59 -36.11 -1.20
CA MET A 1 5.02 -36.43 -1.08
C MET A 1 5.65 -35.89 -2.35
N LEU A 2 6.27 -34.71 -2.31
CA LEU A 2 6.98 -34.15 -3.46
C LEU A 2 8.24 -35.01 -3.69
N ASP A 3 8.45 -35.42 -4.95
CA ASP A 3 9.61 -36.21 -5.35
C ASP A 3 10.87 -35.34 -5.23
N VAL A 4 11.62 -35.55 -4.16
CA VAL A 4 12.76 -34.73 -3.70
C VAL A 4 13.99 -34.87 -4.64
N ASN A 5 13.90 -35.63 -5.72
CA ASN A 5 15.00 -35.93 -6.64
C ASN A 5 14.94 -35.13 -7.96
N ARG A 6 14.02 -34.20 -8.16
CA ARG A 6 14.07 -33.30 -9.32
C ARG A 6 14.96 -32.11 -8.99
N GLU A 7 16.04 -31.99 -9.72
CA GLU A 7 16.83 -30.75 -9.74
C GLU A 7 15.96 -29.62 -10.28
N ILE A 8 15.46 -28.80 -9.37
CA ILE A 8 14.68 -27.60 -9.74
C ILE A 8 15.69 -26.53 -10.18
N ALA A 9 15.77 -26.30 -11.47
CA ALA A 9 16.59 -25.23 -12.03
C ALA A 9 15.85 -23.90 -11.89
N VAL A 10 16.12 -23.16 -10.81
CA VAL A 10 15.63 -21.80 -10.61
C VAL A 10 16.79 -20.84 -10.66
N ALA A 11 16.63 -19.71 -11.36
CA ALA A 11 17.65 -18.69 -11.49
C ALA A 11 17.02 -17.29 -11.31
N ALA A 12 17.85 -16.30 -11.02
CA ALA A 12 17.44 -14.90 -10.99
C ALA A 12 16.72 -14.50 -12.31
N GLY A 13 15.67 -13.74 -12.21
CA GLY A 13 14.79 -13.34 -13.32
C GLY A 13 13.70 -14.35 -13.67
N ASN A 14 13.70 -15.56 -13.12
CA ASN A 14 12.60 -16.49 -13.32
C ASN A 14 11.33 -15.98 -12.64
N LYS A 15 10.18 -16.31 -13.23
CA LYS A 15 8.87 -16.00 -12.67
C LYS A 15 8.38 -17.11 -11.77
N VAL A 16 7.84 -16.74 -10.62
CA VAL A 16 7.23 -17.66 -9.65
C VAL A 16 5.81 -17.18 -9.37
N LYS A 17 4.86 -18.10 -9.40
CA LYS A 17 3.47 -17.87 -9.00
C LYS A 17 3.18 -18.70 -7.77
N VAL A 18 2.72 -18.07 -6.71
CA VAL A 18 2.41 -18.71 -5.44
C VAL A 18 0.90 -18.87 -5.33
N TYR A 19 0.48 -20.03 -4.81
CA TYR A 19 -0.91 -20.32 -4.50
C TYR A 19 -0.97 -20.93 -3.10
N ILE A 20 -1.89 -20.45 -2.29
CA ILE A 20 -2.23 -21.05 -1.00
C ILE A 20 -3.70 -21.43 -1.10
N ASP A 21 -4.00 -22.71 -1.08
CA ASP A 21 -5.28 -23.28 -1.46
C ASP A 21 -5.70 -22.80 -2.86
N GLU A 22 -6.81 -22.07 -2.98
CA GLU A 22 -7.28 -21.49 -4.24
C GLU A 22 -6.89 -20.03 -4.41
N ALA A 23 -6.33 -19.38 -3.37
CA ALA A 23 -5.90 -18.00 -3.43
C ALA A 23 -4.54 -17.89 -4.15
N GLY A 24 -4.52 -17.12 -5.24
CA GLY A 24 -3.31 -16.80 -5.97
C GLY A 24 -2.71 -15.48 -5.51
N PHE A 25 -1.39 -15.38 -5.57
CA PHE A 25 -0.64 -14.13 -5.34
C PHE A 25 -0.21 -13.52 -6.67
N PRO A 26 0.27 -12.27 -6.72
CA PRO A 26 0.87 -11.71 -7.92
C PRO A 26 2.06 -12.54 -8.39
N THR A 27 2.52 -12.30 -9.60
CA THR A 27 3.74 -12.92 -10.13
C THR A 27 4.96 -12.31 -9.45
N PHE A 28 5.80 -13.17 -8.87
CA PHE A 28 7.07 -12.79 -8.30
C PHE A 28 8.21 -13.08 -9.28
N TYR A 29 9.24 -12.24 -9.23
CA TYR A 29 10.45 -12.38 -10.01
C TYR A 29 11.60 -12.75 -9.08
N VAL A 30 12.24 -13.87 -9.32
CA VAL A 30 13.34 -14.36 -8.50
C VAL A 30 14.51 -13.38 -8.54
N SER A 31 14.90 -12.90 -7.38
CA SER A 31 16.08 -12.04 -7.18
C SER A 31 17.30 -12.89 -6.81
N GLU A 32 17.13 -13.80 -5.83
CA GLU A 32 18.23 -14.58 -5.28
C GLU A 32 17.82 -16.03 -5.11
N VAL A 33 18.78 -16.92 -5.31
CA VAL A 33 18.63 -18.36 -5.07
C VAL A 33 19.84 -18.81 -4.25
N HIS A 34 19.58 -19.38 -3.10
CA HIS A 34 20.60 -19.96 -2.24
C HIS A 34 20.31 -21.46 -2.00
N ARG A 35 21.30 -22.30 -2.21
CA ARG A 35 21.24 -23.73 -1.90
C ARG A 35 22.18 -24.03 -0.74
N ASP A 36 21.63 -24.59 0.32
CA ASP A 36 22.44 -25.15 1.40
C ASP A 36 22.87 -26.58 1.01
N GLU A 37 24.16 -26.76 0.81
CA GLU A 37 24.73 -28.07 0.39
C GLU A 37 24.63 -29.11 1.52
N ASN A 38 24.51 -28.72 2.76
CA ASN A 38 24.42 -29.63 3.91
C ASN A 38 23.02 -30.20 4.10
N THR A 39 22.00 -29.31 3.97
CA THR A 39 20.58 -29.69 4.15
C THR A 39 19.89 -30.01 2.84
N ASN A 40 20.50 -29.64 1.71
CA ASN A 40 19.91 -29.66 0.37
C ASN A 40 18.66 -28.82 0.25
N GLU A 41 18.53 -27.81 1.13
CA GLU A 41 17.44 -26.82 1.09
C GLU A 41 17.70 -25.76 0.02
N LEU A 42 16.65 -25.37 -0.66
CA LEU A 42 16.65 -24.29 -1.65
C LEU A 42 15.86 -23.11 -1.11
N SER A 43 16.55 -22.01 -0.82
CA SER A 43 15.94 -20.74 -0.47
C SER A 43 15.83 -19.85 -1.70
N ILE A 44 14.65 -19.33 -1.96
CA ILE A 44 14.37 -18.44 -3.08
C ILE A 44 13.84 -17.12 -2.53
N THR A 45 14.48 -16.00 -2.89
CA THR A 45 13.96 -14.66 -2.67
C THR A 45 13.41 -14.14 -3.98
N ALA A 46 12.15 -13.70 -3.96
CA ALA A 46 11.47 -13.17 -5.14
C ALA A 46 10.61 -11.96 -4.76
N TYR A 47 10.43 -11.04 -5.70
CA TYR A 47 9.69 -9.80 -5.52
C TYR A 47 8.68 -9.62 -6.64
N ASP A 48 7.59 -8.93 -6.36
CA ASP A 48 6.63 -8.53 -7.39
C ASP A 48 7.16 -7.37 -8.27
N ALA A 49 6.38 -6.98 -9.28
CA ALA A 49 6.79 -5.91 -10.20
C ALA A 49 6.88 -4.53 -9.51
N LEU A 50 6.15 -4.28 -8.40
CA LEU A 50 6.25 -3.00 -7.68
C LEU A 50 7.61 -2.83 -7.00
N TYR A 51 8.27 -3.93 -6.64
CA TYR A 51 9.64 -3.84 -6.14
C TYR A 51 10.59 -3.23 -7.19
N ALA A 52 10.43 -3.62 -8.45
CA ALA A 52 11.23 -3.10 -9.55
C ALA A 52 11.02 -1.59 -9.79
N ALA A 53 9.89 -1.02 -9.36
CA ALA A 53 9.61 0.41 -9.50
C ALA A 53 10.67 1.34 -8.89
N ALA A 54 11.45 0.85 -7.93
CA ALA A 54 12.59 1.59 -7.38
C ALA A 54 13.82 1.65 -8.30
N ALA A 55 13.88 0.79 -9.30
CA ALA A 55 14.99 0.74 -10.27
C ALA A 55 14.67 1.46 -11.60
N HIS A 56 13.43 1.89 -11.79
CA HIS A 56 12.99 2.64 -12.95
C HIS A 56 12.75 4.10 -12.61
N TYR A 57 13.03 4.97 -13.55
CA TYR A 57 12.98 6.42 -13.37
C TYR A 57 11.90 7.07 -14.24
N THR A 58 11.52 8.28 -13.88
CA THR A 58 10.45 9.03 -14.55
C THR A 58 10.82 9.47 -15.98
N ASP A 59 12.09 9.53 -16.31
CA ASP A 59 12.55 9.78 -17.68
C ASP A 59 12.27 8.62 -18.67
N GLU A 60 11.96 7.42 -18.15
CA GLU A 60 11.50 6.28 -18.93
C GLU A 60 10.02 6.40 -19.36
N LEU A 61 9.26 7.33 -18.76
CA LEU A 61 7.84 7.47 -19.04
C LEU A 61 7.61 8.11 -20.41
N ASN A 62 6.87 7.41 -21.25
CA ASN A 62 6.42 7.95 -22.53
C ASN A 62 5.06 8.62 -22.37
N ILE A 63 5.03 9.79 -21.72
CA ILE A 63 3.82 10.56 -21.51
C ILE A 63 4.06 12.04 -21.80
N THR A 64 3.11 12.68 -22.45
CA THR A 64 3.16 14.10 -22.79
C THR A 64 1.91 14.79 -22.27
N ALA A 65 2.05 15.94 -21.64
CA ALA A 65 0.93 16.77 -21.23
C ALA A 65 0.06 17.21 -22.43
N PRO A 66 -1.26 17.39 -22.27
CA PRO A 66 -2.01 17.23 -21.02
C PRO A 66 -2.27 15.76 -20.65
N TYR A 67 -2.29 15.45 -19.36
CA TYR A 67 -2.66 14.13 -18.86
C TYR A 67 -3.36 14.23 -17.50
N THR A 68 -3.98 13.13 -17.06
CA THR A 68 -4.55 12.97 -15.71
C THR A 68 -3.63 12.12 -14.83
N ILE A 69 -3.88 12.10 -13.52
CA ILE A 69 -3.19 11.18 -12.60
C ILE A 69 -3.33 9.74 -13.10
N LEU A 70 -4.53 9.33 -13.50
CA LEU A 70 -4.78 7.98 -14.03
C LEU A 70 -3.92 7.67 -15.26
N GLN A 71 -3.83 8.60 -16.20
CA GLN A 71 -2.99 8.41 -17.38
C GLN A 71 -1.50 8.33 -17.02
N PHE A 72 -1.07 9.12 -16.03
CA PHE A 72 0.30 9.07 -15.53
C PHE A 72 0.61 7.73 -14.85
N ILE A 73 -0.27 7.24 -13.98
CA ILE A 73 -0.13 5.92 -13.35
C ILE A 73 -0.13 4.81 -14.40
N ASN A 74 -0.94 4.92 -15.46
CA ASN A 74 -0.92 3.98 -16.58
C ASN A 74 0.44 3.94 -17.30
N ALA A 75 1.08 5.08 -17.47
CA ALA A 75 2.43 5.14 -18.05
C ALA A 75 3.46 4.43 -17.12
N CYS A 76 3.37 4.66 -15.80
CA CYS A 76 4.20 3.95 -14.81
C CYS A 76 3.97 2.43 -14.86
N ALA A 77 2.71 1.99 -14.88
CA ALA A 77 2.34 0.58 -14.99
C ALA A 77 2.87 -0.06 -16.29
N GLY A 78 2.87 0.70 -17.38
CA GLY A 78 3.44 0.29 -18.68
C GLY A 78 4.94 -0.02 -18.60
N VAL A 79 5.72 0.80 -17.89
CA VAL A 79 7.16 0.54 -17.67
C VAL A 79 7.36 -0.71 -16.82
N LEU A 80 6.51 -0.92 -15.81
CA LEU A 80 6.56 -2.10 -14.95
C LEU A 80 6.00 -3.38 -15.61
N GLY A 81 5.41 -3.27 -16.81
CA GLY A 81 4.82 -4.39 -17.52
C GLY A 81 3.56 -4.97 -16.86
N VAL A 82 2.84 -4.14 -16.08
CA VAL A 82 1.58 -4.52 -15.42
C VAL A 82 0.41 -3.72 -15.98
N SER A 83 -0.80 -4.22 -15.82
CA SER A 83 -2.02 -3.47 -16.12
C SER A 83 -2.52 -2.74 -14.88
N ILE A 84 -3.43 -1.78 -15.06
CA ILE A 84 -4.04 -1.03 -13.96
C ILE A 84 -5.55 -1.28 -13.95
N GLN A 85 -6.16 -1.31 -12.77
CA GLN A 85 -7.61 -1.28 -12.65
C GLN A 85 -8.13 0.11 -13.08
N ALA A 86 -9.22 0.13 -13.83
CA ALA A 86 -9.87 1.38 -14.20
C ALA A 86 -10.54 2.04 -12.98
N TYR A 87 -10.38 3.36 -12.87
CA TYR A 87 -10.98 4.16 -11.80
C TYR A 87 -11.78 5.30 -12.41
N GLU A 88 -13.01 5.46 -11.93
CA GLU A 88 -13.89 6.59 -12.24
C GLU A 88 -14.04 7.46 -10.99
N ASP A 89 -12.98 8.18 -10.64
CA ASP A 89 -12.92 9.00 -9.44
C ASP A 89 -12.31 10.36 -9.76
N ASP A 90 -12.83 11.41 -9.15
CA ASP A 90 -12.43 12.79 -9.45
C ASP A 90 -10.95 13.03 -9.16
N LEU A 91 -10.38 12.42 -8.10
CA LEU A 91 -8.95 12.59 -7.80
C LEU A 91 -8.05 11.93 -8.86
N PHE A 92 -8.43 10.77 -9.41
CA PHE A 92 -7.68 10.13 -10.48
C PHE A 92 -7.80 10.88 -11.81
N ASN A 93 -8.89 11.61 -12.01
CA ASN A 93 -9.16 12.37 -13.22
C ASN A 93 -8.70 13.82 -13.17
N LEU A 94 -7.99 14.23 -12.11
CA LEU A 94 -7.36 15.55 -12.04
C LEU A 94 -6.44 15.75 -13.24
N SER A 95 -6.69 16.84 -14.01
CA SER A 95 -5.95 17.15 -15.23
C SER A 95 -4.73 18.02 -14.96
N TYR A 96 -3.66 17.76 -15.69
CA TYR A 96 -2.39 18.50 -15.67
C TYR A 96 -2.10 19.01 -17.07
N PRO A 97 -2.58 20.21 -17.42
CA PRO A 97 -2.45 20.74 -18.79
C PRO A 97 -1.00 20.95 -19.24
N THR A 98 -0.12 21.32 -18.30
CA THR A 98 1.31 21.57 -18.54
C THR A 98 2.21 20.43 -18.02
N GLY A 99 1.61 19.37 -17.49
CA GLY A 99 2.31 18.32 -16.76
C GLY A 99 2.54 18.67 -15.28
N ILE A 100 3.05 17.68 -14.54
CA ILE A 100 3.49 17.85 -13.15
C ILE A 100 4.99 18.14 -13.14
N ASN A 101 5.43 18.86 -12.10
CA ASN A 101 6.85 19.13 -11.91
C ASN A 101 7.51 17.94 -11.20
N ILE A 102 7.95 16.96 -11.98
CA ILE A 102 8.72 15.80 -11.51
C ILE A 102 10.09 15.85 -12.17
N GLU A 103 11.13 15.79 -11.37
CA GLU A 103 12.49 15.66 -11.88
C GLU A 103 12.70 14.25 -12.47
N GLY A 104 13.41 14.15 -13.59
CA GLY A 104 13.70 12.86 -14.23
C GLY A 104 14.52 11.87 -13.39
N SER A 105 15.03 12.33 -12.24
CA SER A 105 15.78 11.52 -11.28
C SER A 105 14.88 10.82 -10.24
N GLU A 106 13.58 11.10 -10.20
CA GLU A 106 12.67 10.43 -9.29
C GLU A 106 12.33 9.02 -9.78
N THR A 107 12.23 8.09 -8.85
CA THR A 107 11.87 6.72 -9.22
C THR A 107 10.37 6.59 -9.46
N ILE A 108 9.98 5.61 -10.28
CA ILE A 108 8.56 5.29 -10.49
C ILE A 108 7.88 4.96 -9.15
N ARG A 109 8.58 4.34 -8.19
CA ARG A 109 8.07 4.08 -6.85
C ARG A 109 7.72 5.37 -6.11
N ASP A 110 8.59 6.38 -6.14
CA ASP A 110 8.35 7.66 -5.46
C ASP A 110 7.11 8.34 -6.00
N VAL A 111 6.95 8.31 -7.32
CA VAL A 111 5.79 8.91 -7.98
C VAL A 111 4.51 8.12 -7.75
N LEU A 112 4.55 6.80 -7.75
CA LEU A 112 3.39 5.98 -7.36
C LEU A 112 2.99 6.23 -5.90
N ASN A 113 3.95 6.42 -5.00
CA ASN A 113 3.68 6.83 -3.62
C ASN A 113 2.99 8.19 -3.55
N ALA A 114 3.50 9.18 -4.31
CA ALA A 114 2.87 10.49 -4.40
C ALA A 114 1.45 10.42 -4.99
N ALA A 115 1.23 9.56 -5.99
CA ALA A 115 -0.10 9.33 -6.56
C ALA A 115 -1.05 8.67 -5.54
N CYS A 116 -0.59 7.69 -4.76
CA CYS A 116 -1.35 7.09 -3.66
C CYS A 116 -1.79 8.15 -2.64
N GLU A 117 -0.87 9.04 -2.27
CA GLU A 117 -1.15 10.14 -1.35
C GLU A 117 -2.16 11.12 -1.95
N ALA A 118 -1.97 11.54 -3.21
CA ALA A 118 -2.86 12.46 -3.90
C ALA A 118 -4.26 11.89 -4.12
N THR A 119 -4.39 10.59 -4.30
CA THR A 119 -5.67 9.90 -4.50
C THR A 119 -6.24 9.28 -3.21
N LEU A 120 -5.55 9.45 -2.08
CA LEU A 120 -5.94 8.93 -0.76
C LEU A 120 -6.15 7.40 -0.75
N SER A 121 -5.28 6.68 -1.44
CA SER A 121 -5.37 5.25 -1.64
C SER A 121 -4.07 4.55 -1.24
N VAL A 122 -4.14 3.22 -1.14
CA VAL A 122 -2.98 2.32 -1.11
C VAL A 122 -2.93 1.57 -2.42
N ALA A 123 -1.74 1.21 -2.87
CA ALA A 123 -1.57 0.48 -4.13
C ALA A 123 -0.91 -0.88 -3.88
N TYR A 124 -1.38 -1.89 -4.60
CA TYR A 124 -0.84 -3.24 -4.57
C TYR A 124 -1.09 -3.95 -5.91
N LEU A 125 -0.39 -5.06 -6.15
CA LEU A 125 -0.69 -5.96 -7.27
C LEU A 125 -1.60 -7.08 -6.79
N ASN A 126 -2.73 -7.27 -7.46
CA ASN A 126 -3.60 -8.40 -7.19
C ASN A 126 -3.08 -9.70 -7.84
N SER A 127 -3.78 -10.81 -7.60
CA SER A 127 -3.44 -12.13 -8.12
C SER A 127 -3.39 -12.23 -9.66
N SER A 128 -3.92 -11.26 -10.37
CA SER A 128 -3.89 -11.18 -11.85
C SER A 128 -2.82 -10.23 -12.39
N ASP A 129 -1.89 -9.79 -11.54
CA ASP A 129 -0.85 -8.81 -11.86
C ASP A 129 -1.41 -7.45 -12.32
N VAL A 130 -2.57 -7.07 -11.77
CA VAL A 130 -3.21 -5.78 -11.99
C VAL A 130 -2.87 -4.86 -10.84
N LEU A 131 -2.36 -3.67 -11.14
CA LEU A 131 -2.12 -2.62 -10.16
C LEU A 131 -3.46 -2.03 -9.72
N VAL A 132 -3.77 -2.20 -8.43
CA VAL A 132 -5.00 -1.76 -7.79
C VAL A 132 -4.71 -0.61 -6.84
N PHE A 133 -5.53 0.44 -6.90
CA PHE A 133 -5.53 1.51 -5.91
C PHE A 133 -6.79 1.39 -5.06
N LYS A 134 -6.66 1.16 -3.78
CA LYS A 134 -7.78 0.98 -2.86
C LYS A 134 -7.86 2.12 -1.86
N ARG A 135 -9.00 2.83 -1.84
CA ARG A 135 -9.26 3.92 -0.89
C ARG A 135 -9.90 3.38 0.37
N PHE A 136 -9.48 3.90 1.51
CA PHE A 136 -10.14 3.62 2.77
C PHE A 136 -11.52 4.29 2.84
N SER A 137 -12.51 3.60 3.41
CA SER A 137 -13.88 4.12 3.53
C SER A 137 -14.51 3.71 4.85
N ASN A 138 -15.02 4.70 5.59
CA ASN A 138 -15.80 4.44 6.81
C ASN A 138 -17.14 3.74 6.53
N SER A 139 -17.73 3.98 5.36
CA SER A 139 -19.06 3.47 4.99
C SER A 139 -19.02 2.04 4.46
N ALA A 140 -17.86 1.54 4.03
CA ALA A 140 -17.74 0.17 3.53
C ALA A 140 -17.99 -0.84 4.64
N ALA A 141 -18.66 -1.95 4.33
CA ALA A 141 -18.68 -3.13 5.20
C ALA A 141 -17.26 -3.67 5.38
N ALA A 142 -17.04 -4.48 6.42
CA ALA A 142 -15.78 -5.21 6.55
C ALA A 142 -15.70 -6.29 5.47
N ASP A 143 -14.55 -6.39 4.81
CA ASP A 143 -14.26 -7.41 3.82
C ASP A 143 -14.10 -8.77 4.50
N LEU A 144 -13.59 -8.76 5.73
CA LEU A 144 -13.39 -9.96 6.55
C LEU A 144 -13.71 -9.69 8.01
N ALA A 145 -14.29 -10.69 8.68
CA ALA A 145 -14.48 -10.72 10.13
C ALA A 145 -13.51 -11.71 10.78
N ILE A 146 -12.70 -11.23 11.72
CA ILE A 146 -11.79 -12.05 12.53
C ILE A 146 -12.36 -12.12 13.94
N THR A 147 -12.79 -13.31 14.34
CA THR A 147 -13.40 -13.55 15.64
C THR A 147 -12.33 -13.97 16.67
N LYS A 148 -12.71 -14.03 17.94
CA LYS A 148 -11.80 -14.43 19.01
C LYS A 148 -11.32 -15.89 18.92
N GLU A 149 -11.98 -16.70 18.13
CA GLU A 149 -11.62 -18.09 17.85
C GLU A 149 -10.58 -18.21 16.72
N ASP A 150 -10.39 -17.15 15.93
CA ASP A 150 -9.51 -17.16 14.76
C ASP A 150 -8.09 -16.68 15.07
N TYR A 151 -7.91 -15.84 16.10
CA TYR A 151 -6.61 -15.28 16.39
C TYR A 151 -5.93 -15.91 17.61
N PHE A 152 -4.60 -15.97 17.56
CA PHE A 152 -3.74 -16.40 18.67
C PHE A 152 -3.40 -15.22 19.57
N LYS A 153 -3.18 -14.05 18.95
CA LYS A 153 -2.82 -12.84 19.66
C LYS A 153 -3.45 -11.63 18.96
N LEU A 154 -4.04 -10.77 19.76
CA LEU A 154 -4.57 -9.49 19.31
C LEU A 154 -4.13 -8.41 20.30
N SER A 155 -3.49 -7.35 19.77
CA SER A 155 -3.28 -6.10 20.47
C SER A 155 -3.93 -4.98 19.69
N SER A 156 -4.63 -4.09 20.39
CA SER A 156 -5.21 -2.88 19.83
C SER A 156 -4.58 -1.66 20.49
N GLY A 157 -4.27 -0.67 19.71
CA GLY A 157 -3.75 0.61 20.16
C GLY A 157 -4.81 1.71 20.16
N ASN A 158 -4.32 2.94 20.10
CA ASN A 158 -5.19 4.11 20.04
C ASN A 158 -5.89 4.20 18.67
N ASN A 159 -7.13 4.67 18.69
CA ASN A 159 -7.82 5.03 17.47
C ASN A 159 -7.54 6.50 17.13
N ARG A 160 -7.50 6.80 15.85
CA ARG A 160 -7.34 8.15 15.32
C ARG A 160 -8.45 8.44 14.34
N ARG A 161 -9.09 9.57 14.51
CA ARG A 161 -10.08 10.08 13.56
C ARG A 161 -9.43 11.16 12.71
N LEU A 162 -9.40 10.96 11.41
CA LEU A 162 -8.92 11.96 10.46
C LEU A 162 -9.98 13.05 10.30
N VAL A 163 -9.65 14.29 10.64
CA VAL A 163 -10.59 15.41 10.60
C VAL A 163 -10.10 16.57 9.76
N LYS A 164 -8.82 16.61 9.42
CA LYS A 164 -8.22 17.70 8.67
C LYS A 164 -7.15 17.17 7.71
N ILE A 165 -7.14 17.72 6.51
CA ILE A 165 -6.08 17.50 5.53
C ILE A 165 -5.43 18.84 5.23
N VAL A 166 -4.12 18.87 5.22
CA VAL A 166 -3.33 20.07 4.91
C VAL A 166 -2.40 19.76 3.75
N SER A 167 -2.51 20.51 2.67
CA SER A 167 -1.48 20.56 1.63
C SER A 167 -0.46 21.60 2.03
N ALA A 168 0.80 21.21 2.20
CA ALA A 168 1.88 22.08 2.63
C ALA A 168 2.97 22.11 1.57
N THR A 169 3.35 23.31 1.13
CA THR A 169 4.45 23.54 0.19
C THR A 169 5.71 23.98 0.93
N GLU A 170 6.87 23.88 0.28
CA GLU A 170 8.15 24.37 0.82
C GLU A 170 8.12 25.89 1.07
N LEU A 171 7.32 26.62 0.33
CA LEU A 171 7.18 28.08 0.47
C LEU A 171 6.33 28.48 1.68
N GLY A 172 5.73 27.51 2.40
CA GLY A 172 4.98 27.74 3.63
C GLY A 172 3.51 28.12 3.42
N ASP A 173 3.01 28.09 2.19
CA ASP A 173 1.61 28.29 1.88
C ASP A 173 0.83 27.00 2.16
N ASN A 174 0.15 26.98 3.30
CA ASN A 174 -0.65 25.84 3.72
C ASN A 174 -2.12 26.07 3.37
N VAL A 175 -2.67 25.19 2.55
CA VAL A 175 -4.11 25.13 2.28
C VAL A 175 -4.70 23.93 3.00
N SER A 176 -5.88 24.07 3.59
CA SER A 176 -6.47 22.97 4.37
C SER A 176 -7.97 22.85 4.19
N ALA A 177 -8.49 21.63 4.34
CA ALA A 177 -9.89 21.35 4.52
C ALA A 177 -10.09 20.53 5.80
N GLU A 178 -11.20 20.77 6.52
CA GLU A 178 -11.47 20.13 7.80
C GLU A 178 -12.95 19.82 8.00
N THR A 179 -13.22 18.82 8.83
CA THR A 179 -14.58 18.51 9.31
C THR A 179 -14.88 19.30 10.58
N THR A 180 -16.12 19.27 11.03
CA THR A 180 -16.54 19.90 12.29
C THR A 180 -16.18 19.10 13.55
N GLN A 181 -15.57 17.92 13.37
CA GLN A 181 -15.24 16.99 14.46
C GLN A 181 -13.83 17.28 15.02
N THR A 182 -13.56 16.73 16.19
CA THR A 182 -12.21 16.76 16.78
C THR A 182 -11.45 15.48 16.42
N GLY A 183 -10.18 15.60 16.05
CA GLY A 183 -9.35 14.47 15.69
C GLY A 183 -7.95 14.87 15.23
N THR A 184 -7.37 14.09 14.33
CA THR A 184 -6.01 14.27 13.84
C THR A 184 -5.96 14.97 12.48
N THR A 185 -4.87 15.70 12.26
CA THR A 185 -4.56 16.33 10.97
C THR A 185 -3.64 15.42 10.16
N GLN A 186 -3.94 15.26 8.87
CA GLN A 186 -3.04 14.67 7.89
C GLN A 186 -2.37 15.77 7.09
N TYR A 187 -1.05 15.75 7.06
CA TYR A 187 -0.26 16.64 6.21
C TYR A 187 0.20 15.92 4.95
N VAL A 188 -0.02 16.55 3.81
CA VAL A 188 0.51 16.15 2.49
C VAL A 188 1.53 17.22 2.12
N ARG A 189 2.79 16.85 2.01
CA ARG A 189 3.89 17.79 1.77
C ARG A 189 4.56 17.50 0.46
N ASN A 190 4.85 18.60 -0.27
CA ASN A 190 5.63 18.56 -1.50
C ASN A 190 5.14 17.45 -2.46
N ASN A 191 3.83 17.25 -2.51
CA ASN A 191 3.26 16.26 -3.40
C ASN A 191 3.14 16.87 -4.80
N PRO A 192 3.84 16.33 -5.81
CA PRO A 192 3.90 16.92 -7.15
C PRO A 192 2.53 16.98 -7.83
N PHE A 193 1.57 16.14 -7.41
CA PHE A 193 0.20 16.19 -7.93
C PHE A 193 -0.67 17.28 -7.29
N TRP A 194 -0.28 17.82 -6.15
CA TRP A 194 -1.02 18.88 -5.45
C TRP A 194 -0.30 20.22 -5.48
N GLU A 195 1.00 20.21 -5.72
CA GLU A 195 1.82 21.39 -5.75
C GLU A 195 1.47 22.31 -6.93
N LEU A 196 1.52 23.62 -6.70
CA LEU A 196 1.29 24.66 -7.72
C LEU A 196 -0.09 24.63 -8.40
N ARG A 197 -1.09 24.04 -7.76
CA ARG A 197 -2.45 23.99 -8.28
C ARG A 197 -3.29 25.16 -7.76
N ASP A 198 -3.90 25.92 -8.67
CA ASP A 198 -4.82 27.00 -8.32
C ASP A 198 -6.14 26.49 -7.70
N ASP A 199 -6.53 25.24 -7.99
CA ASP A 199 -7.76 24.60 -7.52
C ASP A 199 -7.55 23.70 -6.28
N ILE A 200 -6.42 23.81 -5.59
CA ILE A 200 -6.05 22.96 -4.45
C ILE A 200 -7.13 22.92 -3.36
N GLN A 201 -7.82 24.05 -3.09
CA GLN A 201 -8.90 24.07 -2.10
C GLN A 201 -10.04 23.13 -2.48
N THR A 202 -10.43 23.12 -3.76
CA THR A 202 -11.50 22.24 -4.27
C THR A 202 -11.09 20.76 -4.13
N ILE A 203 -9.83 20.46 -4.39
CA ILE A 203 -9.27 19.10 -4.23
C ILE A 203 -9.32 18.68 -2.77
N LEU A 204 -8.92 19.55 -1.85
CA LEU A 204 -8.94 19.26 -0.41
C LEU A 204 -10.36 19.11 0.14
N ASP A 205 -11.30 19.93 -0.33
CA ASP A 205 -12.72 19.82 0.03
C ASP A 205 -13.31 18.47 -0.45
N TYR A 206 -12.95 18.03 -1.64
CA TYR A 206 -13.30 16.69 -2.12
C TYR A 206 -12.63 15.61 -1.28
N ALA A 207 -11.33 15.71 -1.03
CA ALA A 207 -10.57 14.76 -0.25
C ALA A 207 -11.13 14.57 1.16
N ILE A 208 -11.42 15.67 1.86
CA ILE A 208 -12.01 15.59 3.21
C ILE A 208 -13.45 15.05 3.18
N SER A 209 -14.19 15.31 2.12
CA SER A 209 -15.51 14.70 1.91
C SER A 209 -15.43 13.19 1.72
N ALA A 210 -14.42 12.71 1.03
CA ALA A 210 -14.23 11.29 0.74
C ALA A 210 -13.77 10.48 1.96
N ILE A 211 -12.82 11.00 2.75
CA ILE A 211 -12.21 10.28 3.87
C ILE A 211 -12.32 10.98 5.22
N GLY A 212 -12.99 12.13 5.29
CA GLY A 212 -13.19 12.84 6.55
C GLY A 212 -13.94 11.98 7.58
N ASN A 213 -13.51 12.08 8.83
CA ASN A 213 -13.94 11.23 9.94
C ASN A 213 -13.55 9.74 9.81
N LEU A 214 -12.66 9.39 8.88
CA LEU A 214 -12.08 8.06 8.84
C LEU A 214 -11.43 7.74 10.18
N THR A 215 -11.87 6.66 10.81
CA THR A 215 -11.29 6.20 12.07
C THR A 215 -10.31 5.08 11.78
N ILE A 216 -9.05 5.32 12.11
CA ILE A 216 -7.95 4.39 11.94
C ILE A 216 -7.66 3.80 13.31
N ASN A 217 -7.84 2.49 13.46
CA ASN A 217 -7.51 1.77 14.67
C ASN A 217 -6.16 1.07 14.50
N GLN A 218 -5.22 1.35 15.41
CA GLN A 218 -3.99 0.58 15.49
C GLN A 218 -4.31 -0.82 15.98
N PHE A 219 -3.71 -1.81 15.34
CA PHE A 219 -3.84 -3.20 15.74
C PHE A 219 -2.63 -4.02 15.27
N ASN A 220 -2.44 -5.14 15.95
CA ASN A 220 -1.55 -6.21 15.53
C ASN A 220 -2.26 -7.52 15.87
N CYS A 221 -2.52 -8.34 14.87
CA CYS A 221 -3.26 -9.59 14.97
C CYS A 221 -2.43 -10.73 14.38
N GLU A 222 -2.11 -11.71 15.21
CA GLU A 222 -1.54 -12.99 14.78
C GLU A 222 -2.67 -14.02 14.80
N TRP A 223 -2.99 -14.61 13.65
CA TRP A 223 -4.18 -15.43 13.48
C TRP A 223 -3.99 -16.55 12.46
N ARG A 224 -5.04 -17.33 12.21
CA ARG A 224 -4.99 -18.51 11.31
C ARG A 224 -4.80 -18.16 9.84
N GLY A 225 -5.08 -16.92 9.49
CA GLY A 225 -4.86 -16.41 8.16
C GLY A 225 -5.98 -16.66 7.15
N ASN A 226 -5.99 -15.79 6.13
CA ASN A 226 -6.79 -15.95 4.92
C ASN A 226 -6.02 -15.36 3.73
N ALA A 227 -5.45 -16.21 2.92
CA ALA A 227 -4.62 -15.82 1.78
C ALA A 227 -5.34 -14.94 0.72
N ALA A 228 -6.64 -14.76 0.84
CA ALA A 228 -7.41 -13.85 -0.02
C ALA A 228 -7.50 -12.41 0.54
N LEU A 229 -6.93 -12.14 1.72
CA LEU A 229 -6.88 -10.81 2.30
C LEU A 229 -5.86 -9.94 1.53
N GLU A 230 -6.24 -8.72 1.23
CA GLU A 230 -5.43 -7.80 0.44
C GLU A 230 -5.14 -6.50 1.24
N ILE A 231 -4.07 -5.84 0.89
CA ILE A 231 -3.73 -4.52 1.46
C ILE A 231 -4.88 -3.53 1.18
N GLY A 232 -5.26 -2.78 2.20
CA GLY A 232 -6.39 -1.84 2.14
C GLY A 232 -7.74 -2.47 2.48
N ASP A 233 -7.83 -3.79 2.69
CA ASP A 233 -9.05 -4.44 3.15
C ASP A 233 -9.47 -3.91 4.52
N LYS A 234 -10.76 -3.72 4.67
CA LYS A 234 -11.37 -3.38 5.96
C LYS A 234 -11.72 -4.66 6.70
N ILE A 235 -11.18 -4.83 7.87
CA ILE A 235 -11.47 -5.98 8.72
C ILE A 235 -12.28 -5.58 9.95
N SER A 236 -13.08 -6.49 10.46
CA SER A 236 -13.70 -6.39 11.77
C SER A 236 -13.07 -7.38 12.73
N LEU A 237 -12.61 -6.89 13.88
CA LEU A 237 -11.94 -7.65 14.90
C LEU A 237 -12.84 -7.75 16.14
N THR A 238 -13.16 -8.95 16.60
CA THR A 238 -13.88 -9.15 17.86
C THR A 238 -12.86 -9.37 18.98
N THR A 239 -12.76 -8.42 19.90
CA THR A 239 -11.85 -8.51 21.05
C THR A 239 -12.29 -9.60 22.05
N LYS A 240 -11.43 -9.96 23.01
CA LYS A 240 -11.76 -10.91 24.08
C LYS A 240 -12.97 -10.48 24.92
N ASP A 241 -13.18 -9.16 25.05
CA ASP A 241 -14.32 -8.57 25.77
C ASP A 241 -15.58 -8.43 24.90
N ASN A 242 -15.60 -9.06 23.71
CA ASN A 242 -16.66 -8.98 22.72
C ASN A 242 -16.91 -7.57 22.16
N ASN A 243 -15.95 -6.68 22.22
CA ASN A 243 -16.03 -5.39 21.53
C ASN A 243 -15.65 -5.59 20.06
N LEU A 244 -16.37 -4.91 19.18
CA LEU A 244 -16.10 -4.90 17.74
C LEU A 244 -15.23 -3.68 17.40
N VAL A 245 -14.10 -3.95 16.75
CA VAL A 245 -13.17 -2.93 16.27
C VAL A 245 -13.03 -3.08 14.76
N TYR A 246 -13.11 -1.98 14.04
CA TYR A 246 -12.85 -1.96 12.59
C TYR A 246 -11.45 -1.43 12.34
N ALA A 247 -10.71 -2.09 11.47
CA ALA A 247 -9.36 -1.71 11.10
C ALA A 247 -9.12 -1.93 9.60
N TYR A 248 -8.00 -1.44 9.09
CA TYR A 248 -7.58 -1.65 7.71
C TYR A 248 -6.24 -2.37 7.68
N VAL A 249 -6.08 -3.28 6.75
CA VAL A 249 -4.85 -4.03 6.55
C VAL A 249 -3.86 -3.15 5.78
N ILE A 250 -2.72 -2.84 6.40
CA ILE A 250 -1.64 -2.05 5.77
C ILE A 250 -0.36 -2.86 5.67
N ASP A 251 -0.16 -3.77 6.59
CA ASP A 251 1.00 -4.64 6.63
C ASP A 251 0.49 -6.05 6.92
N ASP A 252 0.84 -6.98 6.08
CA ASP A 252 0.39 -8.35 6.13
C ASP A 252 1.53 -9.31 5.83
N VAL A 253 1.71 -10.28 6.70
CA VAL A 253 2.77 -11.31 6.59
C VAL A 253 2.12 -12.67 6.69
N ILE A 254 2.22 -13.43 5.62
CA ILE A 254 1.72 -14.80 5.55
C ILE A 254 2.89 -15.77 5.69
N ALA A 255 2.78 -16.72 6.60
CA ALA A 255 3.71 -17.82 6.79
C ALA A 255 3.01 -19.16 6.65
N TYR A 256 3.65 -20.11 5.99
CA TYR A 256 3.15 -21.47 5.85
C TYR A 256 4.19 -22.47 6.36
N LYS A 257 3.95 -23.03 7.54
CA LYS A 257 4.81 -24.03 8.20
C LYS A 257 4.02 -25.26 8.60
N GLY A 258 3.37 -25.91 7.64
CA GLY A 258 2.44 -27.00 7.89
C GLY A 258 1.04 -26.55 8.32
N GLY A 259 0.77 -25.28 8.25
CA GLY A 259 -0.48 -24.57 8.47
C GLY A 259 -0.29 -23.11 8.14
N LEU A 260 -1.37 -22.43 7.78
CA LEU A 260 -1.35 -21.00 7.50
C LEU A 260 -1.30 -20.23 8.83
N GLU A 261 -0.38 -19.28 8.91
CA GLU A 261 -0.28 -18.29 9.98
C GLU A 261 -0.14 -16.93 9.31
N GLU A 262 -0.91 -15.97 9.76
CA GLU A 262 -0.92 -14.64 9.19
C GLU A 262 -0.80 -13.60 10.30
N LYS A 263 0.02 -12.61 10.04
CA LYS A 263 0.19 -11.46 10.89
C LYS A 263 -0.24 -10.22 10.15
N THR A 264 -1.39 -9.73 10.52
CA THR A 264 -2.00 -8.53 9.94
C THR A 264 -1.87 -7.38 10.91
N GLN A 265 -1.42 -6.21 10.46
CA GLN A 265 -1.24 -5.10 11.37
C GLN A 265 -1.43 -3.74 10.70
N TRP A 266 -1.73 -2.76 11.54
CA TRP A 266 -1.48 -1.36 11.32
C TRP A 266 -0.75 -0.83 12.56
N ASP A 267 0.57 -0.86 12.52
CA ASP A 267 1.40 -0.26 13.58
C ASP A 267 1.78 1.16 13.17
N TYR A 268 1.12 2.09 13.79
CA TYR A 268 1.38 3.50 13.63
C TYR A 268 2.27 3.94 14.79
N LYS A 269 3.56 4.08 14.56
CA LYS A 269 4.44 4.75 15.53
C LYS A 269 4.04 6.21 15.60
N GLU A 270 3.83 6.66 16.82
CA GLU A 270 3.52 8.04 17.17
C GLU A 270 4.77 8.93 17.05
N ASP A 271 5.45 8.87 15.89
CA ASP A 271 6.52 9.81 15.62
C ASP A 271 5.86 11.17 15.41
N GLU A 272 5.80 11.88 16.54
CA GLU A 272 5.74 13.32 16.70
C GLU A 272 5.37 14.10 15.43
N GLN A 273 4.10 14.03 15.04
CA GLN A 273 3.55 15.03 14.13
C GLN A 273 3.41 16.33 14.90
N THR A 274 4.53 17.03 15.04
CA THR A 274 4.50 18.44 15.38
C THR A 274 4.35 19.25 14.08
N GLU A 275 3.78 20.43 14.12
CA GLU A 275 3.77 21.37 12.99
C GLU A 275 5.17 21.58 12.40
N ALA A 276 6.23 21.37 13.19
CA ALA A 276 7.62 21.51 12.81
C ALA A 276 8.21 20.28 12.06
N ASN A 277 7.62 19.08 12.20
CA ASN A 277 8.13 17.87 11.53
C ASN A 277 7.01 16.84 11.30
N PRO A 278 6.02 17.13 10.46
CA PRO A 278 4.94 16.18 10.16
C PRO A 278 5.46 15.11 9.20
N VAL A 279 5.32 13.86 9.62
CA VAL A 279 5.52 12.70 8.74
C VAL A 279 4.36 12.64 7.75
N SER A 280 4.66 12.73 6.46
CA SER A 280 3.64 12.70 5.41
C SER A 280 2.97 11.31 5.31
N LEU A 281 1.78 11.24 4.72
CA LEU A 281 1.16 9.96 4.37
C LEU A 281 2.06 9.19 3.38
N GLY A 282 2.74 9.91 2.48
CA GLY A 282 3.71 9.35 1.56
C GLY A 282 4.91 8.72 2.27
N ASP A 283 5.45 9.33 3.33
CA ASP A 283 6.52 8.73 4.12
C ASP A 283 6.04 7.48 4.85
N LYS A 284 4.78 7.44 5.29
CA LYS A 284 4.17 6.25 5.90
C LYS A 284 3.93 5.16 4.86
N LEU A 285 3.47 5.54 3.69
CA LEU A 285 3.35 4.63 2.56
C LEU A 285 4.72 4.11 2.11
N LYS A 286 5.76 4.97 2.05
CA LYS A 286 7.15 4.55 1.84
C LYS A 286 7.61 3.54 2.90
N GLN A 287 7.29 3.77 4.17
CA GLN A 287 7.57 2.83 5.25
C GLN A 287 6.77 1.54 5.11
N THR A 288 5.53 1.62 4.64
CA THR A 288 4.66 0.46 4.40
C THR A 288 5.17 -0.35 3.22
N PHE A 289 5.55 0.28 2.12
CA PHE A 289 6.19 -0.41 0.98
C PHE A 289 7.54 -1.03 1.39
N ALA A 290 8.35 -0.35 2.21
CA ALA A 290 9.56 -0.91 2.75
C ALA A 290 9.31 -2.10 3.68
N LYS A 291 8.17 -2.14 4.38
CA LYS A 291 7.75 -3.28 5.20
C LYS A 291 7.19 -4.41 4.35
N VAL A 292 6.42 -4.12 3.30
CA VAL A 292 5.99 -5.11 2.29
C VAL A 292 7.22 -5.72 1.62
N ASP A 293 8.22 -4.93 1.27
CA ASP A 293 9.50 -5.42 0.76
C ASP A 293 10.23 -6.31 1.77
N LYS A 294 10.14 -6.01 3.05
CA LYS A 294 10.72 -6.84 4.11
C LYS A 294 9.90 -8.10 4.36
N ALA A 295 8.58 -8.02 4.33
CA ALA A 295 7.69 -9.17 4.46
C ALA A 295 7.82 -10.13 3.29
N ASN A 296 7.95 -9.60 2.06
CA ASN A 296 8.25 -10.41 0.86
C ASN A 296 9.61 -11.14 0.97
N LYS A 297 10.55 -10.63 1.78
CA LYS A 297 11.82 -11.34 2.09
C LYS A 297 11.67 -12.51 3.05
N GLU A 298 10.59 -12.58 3.79
CA GLU A 298 10.37 -13.59 4.84
C GLU A 298 9.45 -14.74 4.42
N ILE A 299 8.96 -14.76 3.17
CA ILE A 299 8.29 -15.95 2.61
C ILE A 299 9.38 -17.00 2.34
N ALA A 300 9.79 -17.69 3.39
CA ALA A 300 10.61 -18.88 3.27
C ALA A 300 9.70 -20.04 2.89
N ILE A 301 9.84 -20.55 1.66
CA ILE A 301 9.18 -21.76 1.17
C ILE A 301 10.03 -22.96 1.56
#